data_d9782a5a023701cf05d9b52c5d0056fe
#
_entry.id   d9782a5a023701cf05d9b52c5d0056fe
#
_cell.length_a   1.000
_cell.length_b   1.000
_cell.length_c   1.000
_cell.angle_alpha   90.00
_cell.angle_beta   90.00
_cell.angle_gamma   90.00
#
_symmetry.space_group_name_H-M   'P 1'
#
loop_
_entity.id
_entity.type
_entity.pdbx_description
1 polymer ?
#
loop_
_entity_poly.entity_id
_entity_poly.type
_entity_poly.pdbx_seq_one_letter_code
_entity_poly.pdbx_strand_id
1 'polypeptide(L)'
;MDEVRRSHEFEMVLVPFELRPNMPPEGLQMGELQAEGHSNRVEEHLHRIAEKEGFALVLPDFLPNTHKAHTVAEIGRDQGAEIHLQAHRAVFDAYFGRGLDIGDEAVLLEVAAGVGFDRDTVERAWREDTYGERLHQFRHVALQLGIDATPATLVCNELIIGSRPAAVMREALERCGLHVHEGGEAVES
;
A
#
# COMPACT_ATOMS: atom_id res chain seq x y z
N MET A 1 -6.00 -9.01 4.50
CA MET A 1 -7.26 -8.28 4.88
C MET A 1 -8.51 -8.95 4.34
N ASP A 2 -8.49 -9.58 3.16
CA ASP A 2 -9.68 -10.26 2.60
C ASP A 2 -10.18 -11.43 3.47
N GLU A 3 -9.27 -12.13 4.14
CA GLU A 3 -9.62 -13.17 5.14
C GLU A 3 -10.37 -12.57 6.35
N VAL A 4 -9.95 -11.38 6.80
CA VAL A 4 -10.60 -10.69 7.94
C VAL A 4 -11.98 -10.18 7.54
N ARG A 5 -12.15 -9.67 6.32
CA ARG A 5 -13.43 -9.19 5.78
C ARG A 5 -14.49 -10.28 5.65
N ARG A 6 -14.08 -11.56 5.56
CA ARG A 6 -15.04 -12.67 5.54
C ARG A 6 -15.75 -12.88 6.87
N SER A 7 -15.14 -12.44 7.95
CA SER A 7 -15.66 -12.64 9.31
C SER A 7 -16.08 -11.36 10.02
N HIS A 8 -15.62 -10.20 9.58
CA HIS A 8 -15.90 -8.92 10.24
C HIS A 8 -16.23 -7.85 9.20
N GLU A 9 -17.23 -7.04 9.48
CA GLU A 9 -17.54 -5.84 8.70
C GLU A 9 -16.75 -4.65 9.26
N PHE A 10 -15.96 -4.01 8.40
CA PHE A 10 -15.20 -2.81 8.76
C PHE A 10 -14.88 -1.98 7.53
N GLU A 11 -14.77 -0.69 7.71
CA GLU A 11 -14.22 0.21 6.70
C GLU A 11 -12.69 0.21 6.80
N MET A 12 -12.03 0.07 5.65
CA MET A 12 -10.57 0.15 5.56
C MET A 12 -10.17 1.39 4.77
N VAL A 13 -9.44 2.27 5.43
CA VAL A 13 -8.86 3.45 4.81
C VAL A 13 -7.38 3.20 4.57
N LEU A 14 -6.96 3.22 3.30
CA LEU A 14 -5.55 3.17 2.94
C LEU A 14 -4.96 4.56 3.05
N VAL A 15 -3.81 4.68 3.71
CA VAL A 15 -3.11 5.96 3.89
C VAL A 15 -1.71 5.82 3.32
N PRO A 16 -1.30 6.69 2.38
CA PRO A 16 0.04 6.67 1.82
C PRO A 16 1.06 7.08 2.89
N PHE A 17 2.24 6.44 2.83
CA PHE A 17 3.35 6.76 3.71
C PHE A 17 4.66 6.70 2.93
N GLU A 18 5.26 7.85 2.69
CA GLU A 18 6.57 7.93 2.07
C GLU A 18 7.66 7.61 3.09
N LEU A 19 8.19 6.38 3.03
CA LEU A 19 9.29 5.94 3.89
C LEU A 19 10.54 6.81 3.70
N ARG A 20 10.79 7.24 2.47
CA ARG A 20 11.94 8.06 2.07
C ARG A 20 11.49 9.30 1.31
N PRO A 21 11.00 10.35 1.99
CA PRO A 21 10.44 11.55 1.33
C PRO A 21 11.49 12.34 0.54
N ASN A 22 12.78 12.12 0.81
CA ASN A 22 13.89 12.76 0.12
C ASN A 22 14.54 11.83 -0.93
N MET A 23 13.81 10.81 -1.40
CA MET A 23 14.28 9.93 -2.46
C MET A 23 14.58 10.73 -3.72
N PRO A 24 15.76 10.56 -4.36
CA PRO A 24 16.04 11.19 -5.63
C PRO A 24 14.97 10.85 -6.68
N PRO A 25 14.69 11.73 -7.66
CA PRO A 25 13.71 11.45 -8.71
C PRO A 25 13.98 10.16 -9.47
N GLU A 26 15.26 9.82 -9.69
CA GLU A 26 15.73 8.60 -10.35
C GLU A 26 15.68 7.34 -9.47
N GLY A 27 15.31 7.48 -8.20
CA GLY A 27 15.36 6.37 -7.25
C GLY A 27 16.79 5.99 -6.82
N LEU A 28 16.94 4.78 -6.26
CA LEU A 28 18.23 4.24 -5.83
C LEU A 28 18.36 2.77 -6.25
N GLN A 29 19.57 2.33 -6.58
CA GLN A 29 19.86 0.92 -6.80
C GLN A 29 19.98 0.18 -5.46
N MET A 30 19.45 -1.04 -5.37
CA MET A 30 19.50 -1.85 -4.14
C MET A 30 20.93 -2.14 -3.69
N GLY A 31 21.89 -2.24 -4.62
CA GLY A 31 23.31 -2.41 -4.31
C GLY A 31 23.89 -1.26 -3.47
N GLU A 32 23.41 -0.05 -3.65
CA GLU A 32 23.81 1.13 -2.84
C GLU A 32 23.28 1.03 -1.41
N LEU A 33 22.06 0.48 -1.24
CA LEU A 33 21.41 0.29 0.06
C LEU A 33 21.95 -0.91 0.84
N GLN A 34 22.35 -1.97 0.14
CA GLN A 34 22.98 -3.15 0.78
C GLN A 34 24.32 -2.78 1.41
N ALA A 35 25.04 -1.82 0.83
CA ALA A 35 26.25 -1.24 1.45
C ALA A 35 25.94 -0.54 2.79
N GLU A 36 24.70 -0.12 3.02
CA GLU A 36 24.21 0.48 4.27
C GLU A 36 23.63 -0.55 5.27
N GLY A 37 23.73 -1.86 4.98
CA GLY A 37 23.37 -2.93 5.93
C GLY A 37 21.94 -3.49 5.78
N HIS A 38 21.28 -3.31 4.65
CA HIS A 38 20.00 -3.96 4.36
C HIS A 38 20.20 -5.46 4.14
N SER A 39 19.44 -6.27 4.85
CA SER A 39 19.61 -7.72 4.95
C SER A 39 18.72 -8.48 3.97
N ASN A 40 19.27 -9.48 3.27
CA ASN A 40 18.58 -10.48 2.44
C ASN A 40 17.46 -11.24 3.20
N ARG A 41 17.45 -11.19 4.54
CA ARG A 41 16.43 -11.85 5.38
C ARG A 41 15.02 -11.31 5.16
N VAL A 42 14.89 -10.02 4.83
CA VAL A 42 13.58 -9.41 4.55
C VAL A 42 13.03 -9.94 3.24
N GLU A 43 13.86 -10.04 2.22
CA GLU A 43 13.49 -10.58 0.90
C GLU A 43 13.04 -12.04 0.99
N GLU A 44 13.83 -12.88 1.67
CA GLU A 44 13.48 -14.29 1.91
C GLU A 44 12.16 -14.44 2.69
N HIS A 45 11.91 -13.53 3.63
CA HIS A 45 10.66 -13.52 4.39
C HIS A 45 9.46 -13.14 3.52
N LEU A 46 9.60 -12.12 2.66
CA LEU A 46 8.57 -11.69 1.73
C LEU A 46 8.26 -12.79 0.69
N HIS A 47 9.26 -13.43 0.13
CA HIS A 47 9.07 -14.57 -0.79
C HIS A 47 8.29 -15.71 -0.14
N ARG A 48 8.63 -16.10 1.09
CA ARG A 48 7.90 -17.15 1.82
C ARG A 48 6.43 -16.78 2.07
N ILE A 49 6.15 -15.51 2.36
CA ILE A 49 4.75 -15.04 2.52
C ILE A 49 4.04 -15.10 1.18
N ALA A 50 4.65 -14.61 0.11
CA ALA A 50 4.07 -14.60 -1.23
C ALA A 50 3.74 -16.02 -1.71
N GLU A 51 4.65 -16.97 -1.56
CA GLU A 51 4.41 -18.38 -1.89
C GLU A 51 3.23 -18.97 -1.09
N LYS A 52 3.19 -18.72 0.21
CA LYS A 52 2.12 -19.21 1.09
C LYS A 52 0.75 -18.66 0.69
N GLU A 53 0.69 -17.39 0.30
CA GLU A 53 -0.54 -16.69 -0.07
C GLU A 53 -0.87 -16.82 -1.58
N GLY A 54 -0.01 -17.48 -2.37
CA GLY A 54 -0.24 -17.71 -3.79
C GLY A 54 -0.04 -16.48 -4.68
N PHE A 55 0.82 -15.54 -4.28
CA PHE A 55 1.15 -14.34 -5.05
C PHE A 55 2.43 -14.54 -5.87
N ALA A 56 2.43 -14.02 -7.11
CA ALA A 56 3.68 -13.78 -7.81
C ALA A 56 4.33 -12.54 -7.16
N LEU A 57 5.55 -12.68 -6.64
CA LEU A 57 6.32 -11.58 -6.07
C LEU A 57 7.61 -11.40 -6.86
N VAL A 58 7.77 -10.24 -7.44
CA VAL A 58 9.02 -9.76 -8.02
C VAL A 58 9.56 -8.69 -7.08
N LEU A 59 10.82 -8.84 -6.66
CA LEU A 59 11.52 -7.80 -5.90
C LEU A 59 12.53 -7.15 -6.85
N PRO A 60 12.26 -5.93 -7.33
CA PRO A 60 13.19 -5.20 -8.19
C PRO A 60 14.50 -4.91 -7.45
N ASP A 61 15.59 -4.80 -8.20
CA ASP A 61 16.91 -4.43 -7.70
C ASP A 61 17.12 -2.91 -7.55
N PHE A 62 16.02 -2.16 -7.61
CA PHE A 62 15.97 -0.71 -7.43
C PHE A 62 14.82 -0.29 -6.52
N LEU A 63 14.97 0.88 -5.88
CA LEU A 63 13.91 1.57 -5.14
C LEU A 63 13.50 2.83 -5.88
N PRO A 64 12.26 2.92 -6.38
CA PRO A 64 11.76 4.09 -7.07
C PRO A 64 11.47 5.25 -6.14
N ASN A 65 11.44 6.46 -6.66
CA ASN A 65 10.74 7.56 -6.01
C ASN A 65 9.23 7.33 -6.16
N THR A 66 8.53 7.20 -5.04
CA THR A 66 7.11 6.81 -5.02
C THR A 66 6.12 7.98 -4.97
N HIS A 67 6.60 9.23 -4.97
CA HIS A 67 5.73 10.41 -4.82
C HIS A 67 4.65 10.48 -5.90
N LYS A 68 5.03 10.28 -7.17
CA LYS A 68 4.10 10.26 -8.30
C LYS A 68 3.14 9.07 -8.26
N ALA A 69 3.59 7.92 -7.78
CA ALA A 69 2.76 6.74 -7.61
C ALA A 69 1.70 6.95 -6.52
N HIS A 70 2.06 7.60 -5.41
CA HIS A 70 1.09 8.02 -4.39
C HIS A 70 0.07 9.02 -4.94
N THR A 71 0.50 9.97 -5.79
CA THR A 71 -0.40 10.91 -6.47
C THR A 71 -1.46 10.17 -7.29
N VAL A 72 -1.08 9.14 -8.04
CA VAL A 72 -2.04 8.30 -8.80
C VAL A 72 -3.08 7.66 -7.89
N ALA A 73 -2.66 7.12 -6.73
CA ALA A 73 -3.58 6.56 -5.76
C ALA A 73 -4.53 7.62 -5.16
N GLU A 74 -4.03 8.83 -4.88
CA GLU A 74 -4.84 9.92 -4.31
C GLU A 74 -5.86 10.51 -5.29
N ILE A 75 -5.59 10.49 -6.60
CA ILE A 75 -6.60 10.77 -7.64
C ILE A 75 -7.79 9.81 -7.48
N GLY A 76 -7.51 8.53 -7.22
CA GLY A 76 -8.53 7.53 -6.95
C GLY A 76 -9.30 7.79 -5.66
N ARG A 77 -8.63 8.27 -4.61
CA ARG A 77 -9.27 8.63 -3.34
C ARG A 77 -10.35 9.70 -3.54
N ASP A 78 -10.08 10.71 -4.33
CA ASP A 78 -11.03 11.79 -4.61
C ASP A 78 -12.25 11.30 -5.42
N GLN A 79 -12.17 10.13 -6.07
CA GLN A 79 -13.28 9.48 -6.78
C GLN A 79 -14.03 8.44 -5.93
N GLY A 80 -13.52 8.10 -4.75
CA GLY A 80 -14.15 7.19 -3.81
C GLY A 80 -13.27 6.00 -3.39
N ALA A 81 -13.67 5.33 -2.31
CA ALA A 81 -12.88 4.29 -1.66
C ALA A 81 -12.58 3.09 -2.59
N GLU A 82 -13.53 2.70 -3.44
CA GLU A 82 -13.35 1.58 -4.38
C GLU A 82 -12.31 1.92 -5.46
N ILE A 83 -12.39 3.11 -6.05
CA ILE A 83 -11.42 3.56 -7.07
C ILE A 83 -10.04 3.76 -6.44
N HIS A 84 -9.98 4.29 -5.22
CA HIS A 84 -8.73 4.37 -4.47
C HIS A 84 -8.08 3.00 -4.27
N LEU A 85 -8.85 1.99 -3.85
CA LEU A 85 -8.35 0.63 -3.67
C LEU A 85 -7.86 0.01 -5.00
N GLN A 86 -8.59 0.25 -6.10
CA GLN A 86 -8.18 -0.21 -7.44
C GLN A 86 -6.86 0.43 -7.88
N ALA A 87 -6.73 1.75 -7.74
CA ALA A 87 -5.50 2.48 -8.06
C ALA A 87 -4.31 2.01 -7.21
N HIS A 88 -4.52 1.86 -5.90
CA HIS A 88 -3.52 1.35 -4.98
C HIS A 88 -3.05 -0.07 -5.40
N ARG A 89 -3.97 -0.99 -5.66
CA ARG A 89 -3.65 -2.35 -6.11
C ARG A 89 -2.90 -2.36 -7.44
N ALA A 90 -3.30 -1.51 -8.39
CA ALA A 90 -2.64 -1.42 -9.69
C ALA A 90 -1.19 -0.94 -9.59
N VAL A 91 -0.91 0.04 -8.70
CA VAL A 91 0.46 0.50 -8.42
C VAL A 91 1.29 -0.61 -7.76
N PHE A 92 0.73 -1.33 -6.78
CA PHE A 92 1.40 -2.45 -6.12
C PHE A 92 1.70 -3.60 -7.08
N ASP A 93 0.73 -3.96 -7.95
CA ASP A 93 0.93 -4.98 -8.98
C ASP A 93 2.03 -4.56 -9.98
N ALA A 94 2.06 -3.31 -10.40
CA ALA A 94 3.10 -2.80 -11.29
C ALA A 94 4.49 -3.02 -10.69
N TYR A 95 4.70 -2.68 -9.42
CA TYR A 95 6.01 -2.79 -8.78
C TYR A 95 6.32 -4.22 -8.32
N PHE A 96 5.47 -4.80 -7.44
CA PHE A 96 5.72 -6.09 -6.81
C PHE A 96 5.26 -7.29 -7.63
N GLY A 97 4.30 -7.14 -8.53
CA GLY A 97 3.81 -8.21 -9.40
C GLY A 97 4.59 -8.31 -10.70
N ARG A 98 4.94 -7.16 -11.30
CA ARG A 98 5.55 -7.09 -12.63
C ARG A 98 6.98 -6.54 -12.62
N GLY A 99 7.49 -6.06 -11.49
CA GLY A 99 8.83 -5.50 -11.36
C GLY A 99 9.07 -4.21 -12.14
N LEU A 100 8.00 -3.43 -12.40
CA LEU A 100 8.09 -2.18 -13.17
C LEU A 100 8.54 -1.02 -12.28
N ASP A 101 9.24 -0.06 -12.87
CA ASP A 101 9.63 1.16 -12.18
C ASP A 101 8.42 2.11 -12.03
N ILE A 102 7.87 2.18 -10.84
CA ILE A 102 6.78 3.11 -10.49
C ILE A 102 7.26 4.55 -10.20
N GLY A 103 8.53 4.84 -10.41
CA GLY A 103 9.08 6.21 -10.52
C GLY A 103 8.99 6.75 -11.95
N ASP A 104 8.86 5.87 -12.94
CA ASP A 104 8.74 6.23 -14.36
C ASP A 104 7.32 6.69 -14.68
N GLU A 105 7.21 7.91 -15.24
CA GLU A 105 5.92 8.49 -15.62
C GLU A 105 5.19 7.67 -16.69
N ALA A 106 5.89 7.08 -17.66
CA ALA A 106 5.25 6.29 -18.70
C ALA A 106 4.59 5.03 -18.11
N VAL A 107 5.27 4.35 -17.19
CA VAL A 107 4.71 3.21 -16.45
C VAL A 107 3.48 3.63 -15.65
N LEU A 108 3.57 4.73 -14.90
CA LEU A 108 2.46 5.21 -14.09
C LEU A 108 1.26 5.68 -14.93
N LEU A 109 1.49 6.25 -16.11
CA LEU A 109 0.40 6.62 -17.03
C LEU A 109 -0.33 5.37 -17.58
N GLU A 110 0.38 4.28 -17.86
CA GLU A 110 -0.23 3.02 -18.23
C GLU A 110 -1.05 2.42 -17.07
N VAL A 111 -0.51 2.46 -15.85
CA VAL A 111 -1.21 2.03 -14.63
C VAL A 111 -2.48 2.86 -14.42
N ALA A 112 -2.38 4.18 -14.53
CA ALA A 112 -3.49 5.11 -14.35
C ALA A 112 -4.58 4.91 -15.41
N ALA A 113 -4.20 4.72 -16.68
CA ALA A 113 -5.13 4.41 -17.77
C ALA A 113 -5.86 3.08 -17.53
N GLY A 114 -5.17 2.07 -16.97
CA GLY A 114 -5.77 0.79 -16.61
C GLY A 114 -6.86 0.89 -15.53
N VAL A 115 -6.81 1.92 -14.70
CA VAL A 115 -7.83 2.26 -13.68
C VAL A 115 -8.91 3.20 -14.24
N GLY A 116 -8.70 3.76 -15.44
CA GLY A 116 -9.63 4.67 -16.09
C GLY A 116 -9.35 6.14 -15.85
N PHE A 117 -8.16 6.49 -15.38
CA PHE A 117 -7.79 7.90 -15.20
C PHE A 117 -7.34 8.52 -16.52
N ASP A 118 -7.79 9.75 -16.75
CA ASP A 118 -7.38 10.56 -17.88
C ASP A 118 -5.93 11.03 -17.73
N ARG A 119 -5.16 10.89 -18.81
CA ARG A 119 -3.75 11.26 -18.86
C ARG A 119 -3.48 12.70 -18.42
N ASP A 120 -4.25 13.65 -18.99
CA ASP A 120 -4.06 15.08 -18.73
C ASP A 120 -4.32 15.40 -17.24
N THR A 121 -5.24 14.67 -16.61
CA THR A 121 -5.54 14.79 -15.17
C THR A 121 -4.35 14.33 -14.34
N VAL A 122 -3.73 13.21 -14.67
CA VAL A 122 -2.57 12.67 -13.96
C VAL A 122 -1.35 13.60 -14.13
N GLU A 123 -1.02 13.98 -15.37
CA GLU A 123 0.12 14.86 -15.67
C GLU A 123 -0.04 16.24 -15.03
N ARG A 124 -1.28 16.78 -14.99
CA ARG A 124 -1.57 18.03 -14.28
C ARG A 124 -1.35 17.89 -12.78
N ALA A 125 -1.83 16.79 -12.17
CA ALA A 125 -1.66 16.55 -10.74
C ALA A 125 -0.18 16.48 -10.34
N TRP A 126 0.67 15.86 -11.16
CA TRP A 126 2.12 15.84 -10.94
C TRP A 126 2.77 17.21 -11.10
N ARG A 127 2.44 17.93 -12.18
CA ARG A 127 3.00 19.25 -12.44
C ARG A 127 2.66 20.30 -11.39
N GLU A 128 1.44 20.22 -10.85
CA GLU A 128 0.91 21.16 -9.84
C GLU A 128 1.15 20.67 -8.41
N ASP A 129 1.72 19.47 -8.24
CA ASP A 129 1.89 18.81 -6.93
C ASP A 129 0.59 18.81 -6.11
N THR A 130 -0.52 18.49 -6.77
CA THR A 130 -1.89 18.64 -6.22
C THR A 130 -2.08 17.94 -4.87
N TYR A 131 -1.37 16.84 -4.65
CA TYR A 131 -1.51 16.01 -3.44
C TYR A 131 -0.31 16.10 -2.48
N GLY A 132 0.75 16.83 -2.81
CA GLY A 132 1.97 16.90 -2.02
C GLY A 132 1.73 17.29 -0.56
N GLU A 133 0.93 18.34 -0.33
CA GLU A 133 0.55 18.76 1.03
C GLU A 133 -0.21 17.66 1.79
N ARG A 134 -1.14 16.95 1.13
CA ARG A 134 -1.88 15.82 1.72
C ARG A 134 -0.95 14.67 2.10
N LEU A 135 -0.03 14.28 1.21
CA LEU A 135 0.97 13.24 1.46
C LEU A 135 1.87 13.60 2.63
N HIS A 136 2.31 14.85 2.68
CA HIS A 136 3.12 15.37 3.78
C HIS A 136 2.35 15.36 5.12
N GLN A 137 1.09 15.77 5.13
CA GLN A 137 0.24 15.73 6.32
C GLN A 137 0.01 14.31 6.81
N PHE A 138 -0.29 13.35 5.93
CA PHE A 138 -0.44 11.94 6.30
C PHE A 138 0.84 11.39 6.94
N ARG A 139 2.00 11.67 6.34
CA ARG A 139 3.27 11.26 6.90
C ARG A 139 3.52 11.90 8.28
N HIS A 140 3.25 13.18 8.42
CA HIS A 140 3.42 13.89 9.69
C HIS A 140 2.56 13.27 10.80
N VAL A 141 1.27 13.04 10.55
CA VAL A 141 0.37 12.41 11.51
C VAL A 141 0.81 10.98 11.83
N ALA A 142 1.21 10.20 10.83
CA ALA A 142 1.70 8.84 11.04
C ALA A 142 2.91 8.82 11.99
N LEU A 143 3.87 9.72 11.79
CA LEU A 143 5.04 9.83 12.68
C LEU A 143 4.66 10.24 14.11
N GLN A 144 3.67 11.12 14.29
CA GLN A 144 3.15 11.48 15.61
C GLN A 144 2.48 10.30 16.33
N LEU A 145 1.90 9.35 15.56
CA LEU A 145 1.33 8.11 16.07
C LEU A 145 2.38 7.01 16.29
N GLY A 146 3.66 7.28 16.04
CA GLY A 146 4.74 6.30 16.17
C GLY A 146 4.86 5.34 14.98
N ILE A 147 4.27 5.67 13.83
CA ILE A 147 4.38 4.91 12.59
C ILE A 147 5.59 5.41 11.82
N ASP A 148 6.67 4.64 11.82
CA ASP A 148 7.93 4.91 11.11
C ASP A 148 8.30 3.81 10.10
N ALA A 149 7.45 2.78 10.01
CA ALA A 149 7.65 1.62 9.14
C ALA A 149 6.32 1.16 8.52
N THR A 150 6.40 0.44 7.40
CA THR A 150 5.26 -0.17 6.70
C THR A 150 5.44 -1.69 6.56
N PRO A 151 4.33 -2.44 6.55
CA PRO A 151 2.97 -1.99 6.76
C PRO A 151 2.69 -1.65 8.23
N ALA A 152 1.80 -0.69 8.46
CA ALA A 152 1.24 -0.40 9.78
C ALA A 152 -0.29 -0.33 9.68
N THR A 153 -0.98 -0.83 10.67
CA THR A 153 -2.45 -0.83 10.72
C THR A 153 -2.90 -0.26 12.06
N LEU A 154 -3.76 0.75 12.01
CA LEU A 154 -4.42 1.28 13.18
C LEU A 154 -5.85 0.73 13.23
N VAL A 155 -6.17 -0.03 14.28
CA VAL A 155 -7.50 -0.56 14.53
C VAL A 155 -8.02 0.12 15.79
N CYS A 156 -8.98 1.01 15.66
CA CYS A 156 -9.41 1.92 16.72
C CYS A 156 -8.21 2.69 17.33
N ASN A 157 -7.78 2.33 18.52
CA ASN A 157 -6.63 2.94 19.21
C ASN A 157 -5.42 1.98 19.31
N GLU A 158 -5.47 0.83 18.64
CA GLU A 158 -4.40 -0.17 18.66
C GLU A 158 -3.56 -0.08 17.38
N LEU A 159 -2.29 0.24 17.54
CA LEU A 159 -1.32 0.29 16.44
C LEU A 159 -0.64 -1.07 16.29
N ILE A 160 -0.75 -1.66 15.10
CA ILE A 160 -0.15 -2.94 14.72
C ILE A 160 0.92 -2.66 13.67
N ILE A 161 2.18 -2.86 14.03
CA ILE A 161 3.33 -2.66 13.14
C ILE A 161 3.75 -3.98 12.50
N GLY A 162 4.04 -3.91 11.22
CA GLY A 162 4.50 -5.04 10.40
C GLY A 162 3.36 -5.92 9.89
N SER A 163 3.72 -6.87 9.03
CA SER A 163 2.80 -7.90 8.55
C SER A 163 2.49 -8.87 9.68
N ARG A 164 1.22 -8.97 10.08
CA ARG A 164 0.75 -9.84 11.14
C ARG A 164 -0.28 -10.82 10.60
N PRO A 165 -0.41 -12.03 11.21
CA PRO A 165 -1.46 -12.98 10.87
C PRO A 165 -2.86 -12.35 10.99
N ALA A 166 -3.80 -12.81 10.15
CA ALA A 166 -5.19 -12.33 10.16
C ALA A 166 -5.87 -12.46 11.55
N ALA A 167 -5.45 -13.45 12.35
CA ALA A 167 -5.94 -13.62 13.72
C ALA A 167 -5.69 -12.38 14.60
N VAL A 168 -4.51 -11.75 14.48
CA VAL A 168 -4.18 -10.53 15.25
C VAL A 168 -5.11 -9.37 14.89
N MET A 169 -5.45 -9.25 13.58
CA MET A 169 -6.39 -8.23 13.11
C MET A 169 -7.81 -8.48 13.61
N ARG A 170 -8.27 -9.76 13.60
CA ARG A 170 -9.58 -10.14 14.14
C ARG A 170 -9.69 -9.82 15.62
N GLU A 171 -8.70 -10.24 16.42
CA GLU A 171 -8.67 -9.94 17.85
C GLU A 171 -8.70 -8.44 18.14
N ALA A 172 -8.00 -7.61 17.35
CA ALA A 172 -8.02 -6.17 17.49
C ALA A 172 -9.41 -5.59 17.16
N LEU A 173 -10.08 -6.08 16.11
CA LEU A 173 -11.45 -5.68 15.76
C LEU A 173 -12.45 -6.09 16.86
N GLU A 174 -12.33 -7.28 17.41
CA GLU A 174 -13.18 -7.76 18.52
C GLU A 174 -13.00 -6.88 19.78
N ARG A 175 -11.76 -6.47 20.10
CA ARG A 175 -11.50 -5.52 21.19
C ARG A 175 -12.10 -4.15 20.95
N CYS A 176 -12.30 -3.77 19.68
CA CYS A 176 -13.05 -2.57 19.30
C CYS A 176 -14.58 -2.72 19.41
N GLY A 177 -15.10 -3.88 19.74
CA GLY A 177 -16.52 -4.17 19.77
C GLY A 177 -17.12 -4.52 18.41
N LEU A 178 -16.28 -4.76 17.39
CA LEU A 178 -16.71 -5.26 16.08
C LEU A 178 -16.73 -6.79 16.14
N HIS A 179 -17.90 -7.36 16.25
CA HIS A 179 -18.09 -8.81 16.40
C HIS A 179 -18.26 -9.51 15.06
N VAL A 180 -17.99 -10.81 15.05
CA VAL A 180 -18.23 -11.72 13.92
C VAL A 180 -19.69 -11.66 13.49
N HIS A 181 -19.97 -11.63 12.19
CA HIS A 181 -21.34 -11.84 11.70
C HIS A 181 -21.83 -13.22 12.13
N GLU A 182 -22.82 -13.26 13.02
CA GLU A 182 -23.66 -14.44 13.23
C GLU A 182 -24.58 -14.60 12.01
N GLY A 183 -24.08 -15.21 10.92
CA GLY A 183 -24.88 -15.30 9.70
C GLY A 183 -24.21 -16.10 8.60
N GLY A 184 -23.93 -17.36 8.85
CA GLY A 184 -23.45 -18.34 7.88
C GLY A 184 -23.95 -19.71 8.23
N GLU A 185 -25.28 -19.88 8.42
CA GLU A 185 -25.86 -21.20 8.29
C GLU A 185 -25.60 -21.72 6.89
N ALA A 186 -24.79 -22.77 6.81
CA ALA A 186 -24.66 -23.61 5.63
C ALA A 186 -26.06 -24.10 5.24
N VAL A 187 -26.56 -23.60 4.13
CA VAL A 187 -27.69 -24.26 3.45
C VAL A 187 -27.11 -25.49 2.78
N GLU A 188 -27.08 -26.60 3.52
CA GLU A 188 -27.06 -27.94 2.92
C GLU A 188 -28.45 -28.17 2.27
N SER A 189 -28.45 -28.32 0.97
CA SER A 189 -29.49 -29.07 0.26
C SER A 189 -28.97 -29.55 -1.08
#